data_212b1074ae07f303e0aa3ac275472724
#
_entry.id   212b1074ae07f303e0aa3ac275472724
#
_cell.length_a   1.000
_cell.length_b   1.000
_cell.length_c   1.000
_cell.angle_alpha   90.00
_cell.angle_beta   90.00
_cell.angle_gamma   90.00
#
_symmetry.space_group_name_H-M   'P 1'
#
loop_
_entity.id
_entity.type
_entity.pdbx_description
1 polymer ?
#
loop_
_entity_poly.entity_id
_entity_poly.type
_entity_poly.pdbx_seq_one_letter_code
_entity_poly.pdbx_strand_id
1 'polypeptide(L)'
;MLLYNVTVGIDKDKEQEWLDYMTNKHIRDVMNTGLFVQSKLYKVLHDQEDGTISYSVQYFAKNIEDVQQYLEVFAPVLIEEHRKKFVNRHIAFRTLLEEVKFDG
;
A
#
# COMPACT_ATOMS: atom_id res chain seq x y z
N MET A 1 5.85 11.82 -12.07
CA MET A 1 5.20 10.58 -11.60
C MET A 1 4.69 10.80 -10.20
N LEU A 2 3.54 10.29 -9.88
CA LEU A 2 2.99 10.34 -8.53
C LEU A 2 3.18 9.00 -7.84
N LEU A 3 3.41 9.05 -6.53
CA LEU A 3 3.53 7.87 -5.69
C LEU A 3 2.42 7.87 -4.65
N TYR A 4 1.54 6.88 -4.73
CA TYR A 4 0.56 6.61 -3.69
C TYR A 4 1.16 5.57 -2.76
N ASN A 5 1.52 5.98 -1.56
CA ASN A 5 2.19 5.13 -0.58
C ASN A 5 1.24 4.77 0.55
N VAL A 6 1.17 3.48 0.87
CA VAL A 6 0.43 3.00 2.03
C VAL A 6 1.45 2.38 2.99
N THR A 7 1.62 2.98 4.15
CA THR A 7 2.47 2.41 5.20
C THR A 7 1.59 1.58 6.11
N VAL A 8 1.92 0.29 6.24
CA VAL A 8 1.13 -0.66 7.04
C VAL A 8 2.00 -1.22 8.15
N GLY A 9 1.56 -1.05 9.40
CA GLY A 9 2.13 -1.76 10.54
C GLY A 9 1.26 -3.00 10.80
N ILE A 10 1.87 -4.17 10.75
CA ILE A 10 1.16 -5.45 10.94
C ILE A 10 1.74 -6.17 12.15
N ASP A 11 0.90 -6.85 12.94
CA ASP A 11 1.37 -7.64 14.04
C ASP A 11 2.34 -8.73 13.55
N LYS A 12 3.43 -8.95 14.29
CA LYS A 12 4.48 -9.90 13.87
C LYS A 12 3.95 -11.30 13.58
N ASP A 13 3.01 -11.77 14.36
CA ASP A 13 2.45 -13.11 14.18
C ASP A 13 1.56 -13.23 12.94
N LYS A 14 1.22 -12.12 12.32
CA LYS A 14 0.44 -12.07 11.07
C LYS A 14 1.27 -11.70 9.85
N GLU A 15 2.56 -11.49 10.03
CA GLU A 15 3.42 -10.99 8.95
C GLU A 15 3.38 -11.85 7.70
N GLN A 16 3.57 -13.17 7.86
CA GLN A 16 3.61 -14.05 6.69
C GLN A 16 2.25 -14.15 6.00
N GLU A 17 1.17 -14.25 6.75
CA GLU A 17 -0.18 -14.28 6.20
C GLU A 17 -0.47 -12.98 5.44
N TRP A 18 -0.05 -11.84 6.00
CA TRP A 18 -0.23 -10.54 5.36
C TRP A 18 0.56 -10.42 4.06
N LEU A 19 1.84 -10.85 4.06
CA LEU A 19 2.67 -10.84 2.86
C LEU A 19 2.06 -11.71 1.76
N ASP A 20 1.58 -12.89 2.10
CA ASP A 20 0.95 -13.79 1.13
C ASP A 20 -0.31 -13.15 0.53
N TYR A 21 -1.13 -12.55 1.37
CA TYR A 21 -2.33 -11.84 0.92
C TYR A 21 -1.98 -10.66 0.01
N MET A 22 -1.01 -9.83 0.41
CA MET A 22 -0.64 -8.65 -0.36
C MET A 22 -0.06 -9.01 -1.71
N THR A 23 0.87 -9.98 -1.76
CA THR A 23 1.55 -10.33 -3.01
C THR A 23 0.70 -11.16 -3.94
N ASN A 24 -0.19 -12.00 -3.41
CA ASN A 24 -0.99 -12.91 -4.24
C ASN A 24 -2.36 -12.34 -4.61
N LYS A 25 -2.88 -11.38 -3.87
CA LYS A 25 -4.21 -10.85 -4.11
C LYS A 25 -4.29 -9.34 -4.15
N HIS A 26 -4.01 -8.66 -3.02
CA HIS A 26 -4.34 -7.25 -2.87
C HIS A 26 -3.61 -6.35 -3.89
N ILE A 27 -2.28 -6.48 -3.98
CA ILE A 27 -1.49 -5.65 -4.90
C ILE A 27 -1.91 -5.94 -6.34
N ARG A 28 -2.18 -7.21 -6.67
CA ARG A 28 -2.66 -7.57 -8.01
C ARG A 28 -4.01 -6.94 -8.33
N ASP A 29 -4.93 -6.92 -7.36
CA ASP A 29 -6.24 -6.29 -7.56
C ASP A 29 -6.09 -4.79 -7.81
N VAL A 30 -5.19 -4.13 -7.06
CA VAL A 30 -4.91 -2.70 -7.28
C VAL A 30 -4.32 -2.47 -8.67
N MET A 31 -3.33 -3.26 -9.06
CA MET A 31 -2.69 -3.11 -10.39
C MET A 31 -3.63 -3.44 -11.54
N ASN A 32 -4.57 -4.36 -11.33
CA ASN A 32 -5.56 -4.74 -12.35
C ASN A 32 -6.57 -3.64 -12.64
N THR A 33 -6.65 -2.59 -11.82
CA THR A 33 -7.48 -1.42 -12.15
C THR A 33 -6.96 -0.68 -13.38
N GLY A 34 -5.68 -0.86 -13.73
CA GLY A 34 -5.05 -0.18 -14.86
C GLY A 34 -4.65 1.26 -14.60
N LEU A 35 -4.82 1.75 -13.35
CA LEU A 35 -4.58 3.15 -13.01
C LEU A 35 -3.16 3.42 -12.51
N PHE A 36 -2.42 2.37 -12.16
CA PHE A 36 -1.02 2.49 -11.75
C PHE A 36 -0.12 1.74 -12.73
N VAL A 37 1.09 2.27 -12.94
CA VAL A 37 2.03 1.71 -13.91
C VAL A 37 3.04 0.77 -13.28
N GLN A 38 3.22 0.84 -11.96
CA GLN A 38 4.19 0.02 -11.24
C GLN A 38 3.81 -0.04 -9.77
N SER A 39 4.17 -1.14 -9.11
CA SER A 39 4.06 -1.28 -7.65
C SER A 39 5.37 -1.77 -7.08
N LYS A 40 5.65 -1.39 -5.83
CA LYS A 40 6.81 -1.87 -5.07
C LYS A 40 6.38 -2.12 -3.63
N LEU A 41 7.05 -3.06 -2.98
CA LEU A 41 6.80 -3.40 -1.59
C LEU A 41 8.13 -3.40 -0.85
N TYR A 42 8.23 -2.59 0.21
CA TYR A 42 9.45 -2.48 1.02
C TYR A 42 9.15 -2.77 2.46
N LYS A 43 10.06 -3.47 3.11
CA LYS A 43 10.01 -3.67 4.57
C LYS A 43 10.79 -2.54 5.24
N VAL A 44 10.20 -1.95 6.27
CA VAL A 44 10.90 -0.94 7.08
C VAL A 44 11.88 -1.67 8.00
N LEU A 45 13.16 -1.25 7.97
CA LEU A 45 14.26 -1.97 8.63
C LEU A 45 14.68 -1.36 9.97
N HIS A 46 13.79 -0.71 10.70
CA HIS A 46 14.12 -0.28 12.05
C HIS A 46 13.17 -0.96 13.03
N ASP A 47 13.65 -1.16 14.26
CA ASP A 47 12.92 -1.90 15.28
C ASP A 47 11.63 -1.17 15.67
N GLN A 48 10.55 -1.95 15.77
CA GLN A 48 9.28 -1.50 16.32
C GLN A 48 9.17 -2.13 17.71
N GLU A 49 9.08 -1.31 18.73
CA GLU A 49 9.01 -1.81 20.11
C GLU A 49 7.64 -2.36 20.50
N ASP A 50 6.63 -2.11 19.67
CA ASP A 50 5.23 -2.46 19.94
C ASP A 50 4.83 -3.84 19.41
N GLY A 51 5.76 -4.64 18.92
CA GLY A 51 5.45 -5.96 18.37
C GLY A 51 4.91 -5.95 16.97
N THR A 52 5.05 -4.84 16.24
CA THR A 52 4.62 -4.74 14.83
C THR A 52 5.81 -4.71 13.88
N ILE A 53 5.55 -5.05 12.63
CA ILE A 53 6.48 -4.89 11.51
C ILE A 53 5.83 -3.95 10.52
N SER A 54 6.57 -2.98 10.00
CA SER A 54 6.03 -2.01 9.05
C SER A 54 6.51 -2.26 7.63
N TYR A 55 5.61 -2.03 6.68
CA TYR A 55 5.88 -2.14 5.25
C TYR A 55 5.42 -0.88 4.53
N SER A 56 6.14 -0.53 3.47
CA SER A 56 5.75 0.54 2.55
C SER A 56 5.26 -0.09 1.26
N VAL A 57 3.98 0.08 0.98
CA VAL A 57 3.34 -0.43 -0.24
C VAL A 57 3.19 0.75 -1.19
N GLN A 58 3.85 0.68 -2.33
CA GLN A 58 4.00 1.82 -3.24
C GLN A 58 3.35 1.54 -4.58
N TYR A 59 2.52 2.50 -5.04
CA TYR A 59 1.89 2.45 -6.34
C TYR A 59 2.21 3.73 -7.10
N PHE A 60 2.74 3.58 -8.32
CA PHE A 60 3.18 4.71 -9.14
C PHE A 60 2.15 5.00 -10.22
N ALA A 61 1.74 6.27 -10.32
CA ALA A 61 0.75 6.73 -11.30
C ALA A 61 1.34 7.83 -12.16
N LYS A 62 0.85 7.96 -13.39
CA LYS A 62 1.31 8.99 -14.32
C LYS A 62 0.81 10.38 -13.96
N ASN A 63 -0.40 10.47 -13.39
CA ASN A 63 -1.05 11.76 -13.12
C ASN A 63 -2.00 11.63 -11.94
N ILE A 64 -2.43 12.78 -11.41
CA ILE A 64 -3.28 12.83 -10.23
C ILE A 64 -4.69 12.30 -10.52
N GLU A 65 -5.17 12.46 -11.74
CA GLU A 65 -6.53 12.02 -12.12
C GLU A 65 -6.67 10.50 -11.97
N ASP A 66 -5.63 9.74 -12.33
CA ASP A 66 -5.63 8.29 -12.16
C ASP A 66 -5.71 7.90 -10.68
N VAL A 67 -4.97 8.60 -9.81
CA VAL A 67 -5.04 8.34 -8.36
C VAL A 67 -6.43 8.67 -7.82
N GLN A 68 -6.98 9.80 -8.23
CA GLN A 68 -8.32 10.21 -7.79
C GLN A 68 -9.39 9.20 -8.23
N GLN A 69 -9.31 8.72 -9.46
CA GLN A 69 -10.24 7.70 -9.94
C GLN A 69 -10.10 6.40 -9.13
N TYR A 70 -8.87 5.98 -8.85
CA TYR A 70 -8.64 4.81 -8.01
C TYR A 70 -9.29 4.98 -6.63
N LEU A 71 -9.03 6.11 -5.98
CA LEU A 71 -9.53 6.37 -4.63
C LEU A 71 -11.06 6.43 -4.57
N GLU A 72 -11.70 6.94 -5.62
CA GLU A 72 -13.17 7.06 -5.66
C GLU A 72 -13.87 5.76 -6.06
N VAL A 73 -13.32 5.04 -7.03
CA VAL A 73 -14.02 3.91 -7.66
C VAL A 73 -13.61 2.56 -7.08
N PHE A 74 -12.32 2.33 -6.86
CA PHE A 74 -11.81 1.01 -6.51
C PHE A 74 -11.37 0.86 -5.05
N ALA A 75 -10.75 1.89 -4.50
CA ALA A 75 -10.15 1.82 -3.16
C ALA A 75 -11.14 1.43 -2.06
N PRO A 76 -12.38 1.94 -2.04
CA PRO A 76 -13.28 1.62 -0.92
C PRO A 76 -13.48 0.12 -0.72
N VAL A 77 -13.67 -0.64 -1.80
CA VAL A 77 -13.85 -2.09 -1.72
C VAL A 77 -12.55 -2.79 -1.30
N LEU A 78 -11.44 -2.40 -1.93
CA LEU A 78 -10.15 -3.04 -1.69
C LEU A 78 -9.61 -2.76 -0.29
N ILE A 79 -9.78 -1.55 0.20
CA ILE A 79 -9.42 -1.18 1.57
C ILE A 79 -10.25 -1.97 2.57
N GLU A 80 -11.56 -2.10 2.33
CA GLU A 80 -12.45 -2.82 3.24
C GLU A 80 -12.13 -4.30 3.30
N GLU A 81 -11.79 -4.94 2.17
CA GLU A 81 -11.36 -6.34 2.17
C GLU A 81 -10.13 -6.54 3.05
N HIS A 82 -9.13 -5.67 2.92
CA HIS A 82 -7.91 -5.72 3.73
C HIS A 82 -8.25 -5.51 5.21
N ARG A 83 -9.06 -4.51 5.51
CA ARG A 83 -9.46 -4.20 6.88
C ARG A 83 -10.14 -5.37 7.56
N LYS A 84 -11.07 -6.03 6.87
CA LYS A 84 -11.80 -7.18 7.43
C LYS A 84 -10.89 -8.35 7.72
N LYS A 85 -9.94 -8.60 6.83
CA LYS A 85 -9.04 -9.75 6.98
C LYS A 85 -8.07 -9.57 8.15
N PHE A 86 -7.64 -8.34 8.43
CA PHE A 86 -6.65 -8.06 9.45
C PHE A 86 -7.20 -7.13 10.54
N VAL A 87 -8.49 -7.25 10.84
CA VAL A 87 -9.15 -6.39 11.83
C VAL A 87 -8.43 -6.46 13.18
N ASN A 88 -8.17 -5.29 13.78
CA ASN A 88 -7.46 -5.13 15.05
C ASN A 88 -6.01 -5.65 15.04
N ARG A 89 -5.47 -6.01 13.87
CA ARG A 89 -4.12 -6.56 13.77
C ARG A 89 -3.22 -5.68 12.90
N HIS A 90 -3.69 -4.54 12.44
CA HIS A 90 -2.93 -3.64 11.57
C HIS A 90 -3.26 -2.18 11.83
N ILE A 91 -2.31 -1.32 11.45
CA ILE A 91 -2.49 0.13 11.37
C ILE A 91 -2.00 0.53 9.98
N ALA A 92 -2.74 1.41 9.29
CA ALA A 92 -2.34 1.87 7.97
C ALA A 92 -2.54 3.38 7.86
N PHE A 93 -1.60 4.04 7.20
CA PHE A 93 -1.76 5.42 6.81
C PHE A 93 -1.24 5.63 5.38
N ARG A 94 -1.78 6.64 4.73
CA ARG A 94 -1.58 6.87 3.30
C ARG A 94 -0.93 8.22 3.06
N THR A 95 -0.01 8.25 2.11
CA THR A 95 0.71 9.46 1.72
C THR A 95 0.72 9.54 0.20
N LEU A 96 0.35 10.70 -0.34
CA LEU A 96 0.45 10.95 -1.76
C LEU A 96 1.63 11.87 -2.00
N LEU A 97 2.57 11.44 -2.86
CA LEU A 97 3.84 12.10 -3.10
C LEU A 97 3.98 12.43 -4.59
N GLU A 98 4.47 13.61 -4.88
CA GLU A 98 4.77 13.99 -6.26
C GLU A 98 6.28 14.03 -6.44
N GLU A 99 6.75 13.41 -7.51
CA GLU A 99 8.17 13.44 -7.83
C GLU A 99 8.59 14.87 -8.20
N VAL A 100 9.66 15.34 -7.56
CA VAL A 100 10.28 16.63 -7.90
C VAL A 100 11.57 16.31 -8.63
N LYS A 101 11.66 16.75 -9.88
CA LYS A 101 12.85 16.51 -10.70
C LYS A 101 13.90 17.57 -10.44
N PHE A 102 15.15 17.14 -10.36
CA PHE A 102 16.29 18.00 -10.10
C PHE A 102 17.56 17.36 -10.68
N ASP A 103 18.63 18.14 -10.78
CA ASP A 103 19.91 17.64 -11.23
C ASP A 103 20.65 17.04 -10.04
N GLY A 104 20.83 15.73 -10.03
CA GLY A 104 21.50 15.07 -8.90
C GLY A 104 21.36 13.56 -8.89
#